data_b90f716065f7e009e29db884e026f3ef
#
_entry.id   b90f716065f7e009e29db884e026f3ef
#
_cell.length_a   1.000
_cell.length_b   1.000
_cell.length_c   1.000
_cell.angle_alpha   90.00
_cell.angle_beta   90.00
_cell.angle_gamma   90.00
#
_symmetry.space_group_name_H-M   'P 1'
#
loop_
_entity.id
_entity.type
_entity.pdbx_description
1 polymer ?
#
loop_
_entity_poly.entity_id
_entity_poly.type
_entity_poly.pdbx_seq_one_letter_code
_entity_poly.pdbx_strand_id
1 'polypeptide(L)' 'MVKLSEEHKKSILRAQVSEITEYHVYLKLAKLVKYKKNKKIFEKIAKDEMKHYKFFKKFTKVDVKPNKLKIFWYLL' A
#
# COMPACT_ATOMS: atom_id res chain seq x y z
N MET A 1 11.70 -23.25 3.10
CA MET A 1 10.92 -22.18 2.46
C MET A 1 9.66 -22.76 1.82
N VAL A 2 8.50 -22.20 2.12
CA VAL A 2 7.24 -22.69 1.55
C VAL A 2 7.15 -22.21 0.11
N LYS A 3 6.92 -23.18 -0.79
CA LYS A 3 6.73 -22.87 -2.20
C LYS A 3 5.27 -22.47 -2.41
N LEU A 4 5.03 -21.27 -2.90
CA LEU A 4 3.69 -20.77 -3.15
C LEU A 4 3.13 -21.36 -4.45
N SER A 5 1.83 -21.72 -4.43
CA SER A 5 1.12 -22.06 -5.65
C SER A 5 0.94 -20.79 -6.49
N GLU A 6 0.66 -20.96 -7.79
CA GLU A 6 0.41 -19.83 -8.69
C GLU A 6 -0.77 -18.98 -8.22
N GLU A 7 -1.82 -19.62 -7.71
CA GLU A 7 -3.01 -18.91 -7.20
C GLU A 7 -2.67 -18.08 -5.96
N HIS A 8 -1.93 -18.67 -5.03
CA HIS A 8 -1.49 -17.94 -3.83
C HIS A 8 -0.59 -16.78 -4.20
N LYS A 9 0.32 -16.99 -5.15
CA LYS A 9 1.21 -15.94 -5.62
C LYS A 9 0.43 -14.77 -6.22
N LYS A 10 -0.59 -15.05 -7.03
CA LYS A 10 -1.45 -14.00 -7.61
C LYS A 10 -2.19 -13.23 -6.53
N SER A 11 -2.69 -13.93 -5.51
CA SER A 11 -3.39 -13.29 -4.40
C SER A 11 -2.45 -12.37 -3.62
N ILE A 12 -1.23 -12.81 -3.38
CA ILE A 12 -0.24 -11.99 -2.67
C ILE A 12 0.18 -10.78 -3.51
N LEU A 13 0.31 -10.94 -4.82
CA LEU A 13 0.60 -9.82 -5.71
C LEU A 13 -0.51 -8.78 -5.69
N ARG A 14 -1.77 -9.20 -5.69
CA ARG A 14 -2.92 -8.28 -5.58
C ARG A 14 -2.88 -7.54 -4.25
N ALA A 15 -2.59 -8.24 -3.16
CA ALA A 15 -2.47 -7.62 -1.85
C ALA A 15 -1.31 -6.62 -1.84
N GLN A 16 -0.20 -6.96 -2.46
CA GLN A 16 0.97 -6.09 -2.54
C GLN A 16 0.63 -4.79 -3.30
N VAL A 17 -0.10 -4.89 -4.42
CA VAL A 17 -0.58 -3.71 -5.17
C VAL A 17 -1.51 -2.88 -4.31
N SER A 18 -2.40 -3.51 -3.57
CA SER A 18 -3.34 -2.82 -2.68
C SER A 18 -2.58 -2.01 -1.62
N GLU A 19 -1.57 -2.62 -0.99
CA GLU A 19 -0.81 -1.96 0.06
C GLU A 19 -0.03 -0.75 -0.46
N ILE A 20 0.65 -0.88 -1.61
CA ILE A 20 1.40 0.26 -2.15
C ILE A 20 0.45 1.36 -2.66
N THR A 21 -0.73 0.98 -3.13
CA THR A 21 -1.75 1.94 -3.54
C THR A 21 -2.23 2.75 -2.33
N GLU A 22 -2.60 2.06 -1.25
CA GLU A 22 -3.05 2.71 0.00
C GLU A 22 -1.95 3.56 0.62
N TYR A 23 -0.71 3.11 0.57
CA TYR A 23 0.43 3.91 1.02
C TYR A 23 0.42 5.30 0.35
N HIS A 24 0.29 5.34 -0.97
CA HIS A 24 0.27 6.60 -1.70
C HIS A 24 -0.97 7.43 -1.39
N VAL A 25 -2.14 6.79 -1.21
CA VAL A 25 -3.37 7.48 -0.83
C VAL A 25 -3.18 8.21 0.50
N TYR A 26 -2.67 7.51 1.52
CA TYR A 26 -2.51 8.10 2.84
C TYR A 26 -1.42 9.17 2.88
N LEU A 27 -0.35 9.02 2.10
CA LEU A 27 0.63 10.09 1.97
C LEU A 27 0.02 11.37 1.42
N LYS A 28 -0.84 11.24 0.40
CA LYS A 28 -1.51 12.40 -0.18
C LYS A 28 -2.54 13.00 0.76
N LEU A 29 -3.30 12.18 1.47
CA LEU A 29 -4.23 12.66 2.49
C LEU A 29 -3.49 13.44 3.59
N ALA A 30 -2.32 12.96 4.01
CA ALA A 30 -1.52 13.65 5.01
C ALA A 30 -1.12 15.05 4.55
N LYS A 31 -0.90 15.25 3.25
CA LYS A 31 -0.54 16.56 2.70
C LYS A 31 -1.75 17.49 2.59
N LEU A 32 -2.97 16.93 2.47
CA LEU A 32 -4.17 17.72 2.24
C LEU A 32 -4.87 18.16 3.52
N VAL A 33 -4.67 17.47 4.62
CA VAL A 33 -5.36 17.80 5.88
C VAL A 33 -4.71 19.00 6.56
N LYS A 34 -5.55 19.84 7.18
CA LYS A 34 -5.11 21.06 7.84
C LYS A 34 -4.54 20.81 9.23
N TYR A 35 -5.12 19.87 9.95
CA TYR A 35 -4.79 19.65 11.35
C TYR A 35 -3.59 18.73 11.49
N LYS A 36 -2.60 19.18 12.24
CA LYS A 36 -1.35 18.46 12.47
C LYS A 36 -1.58 17.06 13.06
N LYS A 37 -2.57 16.95 13.95
CA LYS A 37 -2.92 15.66 14.55
C LYS A 37 -3.38 14.64 13.49
N ASN A 38 -4.24 15.07 12.56
CA ASN A 38 -4.75 14.22 11.50
C ASN A 38 -3.64 13.85 10.52
N LYS A 39 -2.76 14.80 10.24
CA LYS A 39 -1.60 14.55 9.37
C LYS A 39 -0.73 13.41 9.92
N LYS A 40 -0.44 13.44 11.23
CA LYS A 40 0.38 12.40 11.87
C LYS A 40 -0.29 11.03 11.80
N ILE A 41 -1.63 10.99 11.95
CA ILE A 41 -2.39 9.74 11.85
C ILE A 41 -2.23 9.15 10.46
N PHE A 42 -2.42 9.96 9.40
CA PHE A 42 -2.30 9.48 8.02
C PHE A 42 -0.88 9.07 7.68
N GLU A 43 0.11 9.79 8.18
CA GLU A 43 1.52 9.41 8.00
C GLU A 43 1.82 8.06 8.65
N LYS A 44 1.26 7.82 9.83
CA LYS A 44 1.42 6.54 10.53
C LYS A 44 0.77 5.40 9.75
N ILE A 45 -0.44 5.62 9.24
CA ILE A 45 -1.14 4.61 8.43
C ILE A 45 -0.33 4.29 7.17
N ALA A 46 0.18 5.33 6.49
CA ALA A 46 1.02 5.13 5.32
C ALA A 46 2.25 4.28 5.64
N LYS A 47 2.88 4.55 6.77
CA LYS A 47 4.05 3.79 7.21
C LYS A 47 3.70 2.31 7.45
N ASP A 48 2.53 2.05 8.04
CA ASP A 48 2.07 0.67 8.27
C ASP A 48 1.79 -0.04 6.94
N GLU A 49 1.19 0.66 5.97
CA GLU A 49 0.94 0.08 4.65
C GLU A 49 2.24 -0.28 3.93
N MET A 50 3.28 0.54 4.10
CA MET A 50 4.60 0.24 3.53
C MET A 50 5.21 -1.00 4.18
N LYS A 51 5.00 -1.20 5.48
CA LYS A 51 5.46 -2.43 6.17
C LYS A 51 4.75 -3.66 5.60
N HIS A 52 3.44 -3.56 5.36
CA HIS A 52 2.68 -4.65 4.76
C HIS A 52 3.18 -4.95 3.34
N TYR A 53 3.42 -3.92 2.55
CA TYR A 53 3.98 -4.07 1.20
C TYR A 53 5.30 -4.86 1.23
N LYS A 54 6.21 -4.45 2.11
CA LYS A 54 7.52 -5.11 2.24
C LYS A 54 7.38 -6.54 2.72
N PHE A 55 6.42 -6.80 3.60
CA PHE A 55 6.14 -8.16 4.07
C PHE A 55 5.72 -9.06 2.90
N PHE A 56 4.76 -8.61 2.09
CA PHE A 56 4.32 -9.38 0.93
C PHE A 56 5.42 -9.55 -0.11
N LYS A 57 6.26 -8.53 -0.29
CA LYS A 57 7.39 -8.59 -1.21
C LYS A 57 8.38 -9.69 -0.86
N LYS A 58 8.49 -10.07 0.41
CA LYS A 58 9.36 -11.20 0.80
C LYS A 58 8.95 -12.49 0.11
N PHE A 59 7.67 -12.66 -0.18
CA PHE A 59 7.14 -13.85 -0.85
C PHE A 59 7.17 -13.73 -2.36
N THR A 60 6.81 -12.57 -2.91
CA THR A 60 6.75 -12.36 -4.36
C THR A 60 8.10 -12.05 -4.96
N LYS A 61 9.00 -11.45 -4.19
CA LYS A 61 10.35 -11.04 -4.58
C LYS A 61 10.38 -10.05 -5.75
N VAL A 62 9.27 -9.35 -5.97
CA VAL A 62 9.18 -8.33 -7.02
C VAL A 62 8.55 -7.06 -6.46
N ASP A 63 8.93 -5.93 -7.04
CA ASP A 63 8.25 -4.67 -6.80
C ASP A 63 7.04 -4.57 -7.72
N VAL A 64 5.97 -3.96 -7.22
CA VAL A 64 4.78 -3.72 -8.03
C VAL A 64 4.42 -2.24 -7.97
N LYS A 65 3.75 -1.76 -9.00
CA LYS A 65 3.34 -0.36 -9.08
C LYS A 65 1.97 -0.17 -8.45
N PRO A 66 1.71 1.00 -7.84
CA PRO A 66 0.38 1.29 -7.30
C PRO A 66 -0.64 1.45 -8.43
N ASN A 67 -1.91 1.25 -8.08
CA ASN A 67 -3.03 1.50 -9.00
C ASN A 67 -3.36 2.99 -8.99
N LYS A 68 -2.87 3.72 -9.99
CA LYS A 68 -3.02 5.18 -10.08
C LYS A 68 -4.47 5.62 -10.21
N LEU A 69 -5.30 4.86 -10.91
CA LEU A 69 -6.73 5.15 -11.02
C LEU A 69 -7.41 5.09 -9.67
N LYS A 70 -7.08 4.08 -8.88
CA LYS A 70 -7.64 3.91 -7.54
C LYS A 70 -7.23 5.05 -6.62
N ILE A 71 -5.98 5.48 -6.70
CA ILE A 71 -5.47 6.63 -5.95
C ILE A 71 -6.29 7.87 -6.32
N PHE A 72 -6.49 8.11 -7.60
CA PHE A 72 -7.27 9.24 -8.10
C PHE A 72 -8.70 9.23 -7.56
N TRP A 73 -9.37 8.08 -7.60
CA TRP A 73 -10.73 7.94 -7.11
C TRP A 73 -10.84 8.18 -5.60
N TYR A 74 -9.90 7.68 -4.82
CA TYR A 74 -9.92 7.90 -3.37
C TYR A 74 -9.76 9.37 -2.98
N LEU A 75 -9.12 10.17 -3.83
CA LEU A 75 -8.82 11.57 -3.52
C LEU A 75 -9.86 12.54 -4.10
N LEU A 76 -10.84 12.05 -4.85
CA LEU A 76 -11.94 12.86 -5.29
C LEU A 76 -12.96 13.01 -4.18
#